data_e127534e555b4322da6f15e710998d33
#
_entry.id   e127534e555b4322da6f15e710998d33
#
_cell.length_a   1.000
_cell.length_b   1.000
_cell.length_c   1.000
_cell.angle_alpha   90.00
_cell.angle_beta   90.00
_cell.angle_gamma   90.00
#
_symmetry.space_group_name_H-M   'P 1'
#
loop_
_entity.id
_entity.type
_entity.pdbx_description
1 polymer ?
#
loop_
_entity_poly.entity_id
_entity_poly.type
_entity_poly.pdbx_seq_one_letter_code
_entity_poly.pdbx_strand_id
1 'polypeptide(L)' 'IAQKVGEEAIELVIEAKDDNADLFKNEAADLLFHYLILLQAKGFRLDDIIEILKQRHKN' A
#
# COMPACT_ATOMS: atom_id res chain seq x y z
N ILE A 1 6.46 10.25 6.58
CA ILE A 1 5.93 9.42 5.48
C ILE A 1 5.63 8.01 5.95
N ALA A 2 6.58 7.37 6.65
CA ALA A 2 6.37 6.01 7.14
C ALA A 2 5.16 5.93 8.09
N GLN A 3 4.98 6.93 8.93
CA GLN A 3 3.84 6.99 9.83
C GLN A 3 2.52 7.01 9.06
N LYS A 4 2.46 7.77 7.96
CA LYS A 4 1.27 7.83 7.12
C LYS A 4 0.91 6.46 6.54
N VAL A 5 1.90 5.71 6.09
CA VAL A 5 1.67 4.35 5.56
C VAL A 5 1.01 3.48 6.64
N GLY A 6 1.53 3.55 7.87
CA GLY A 6 0.96 2.78 8.97
C GLY A 6 -0.47 3.19 9.31
N GLU A 7 -0.73 4.49 9.38
CA GLU A 7 -2.06 5.01 9.68
C GLU A 7 -3.07 4.59 8.63
N GLU A 8 -2.72 4.72 7.36
CA GLU A 8 -3.64 4.40 6.27
C GLU A 8 -3.85 2.90 6.11
N ALA A 9 -2.86 2.09 6.46
CA ALA A 9 -3.05 0.65 6.49
C ALA A 9 -4.10 0.26 7.53
N ILE A 10 -4.06 0.89 8.71
CA ILE A 10 -5.06 0.66 9.76
C ILE A 10 -6.44 1.12 9.28
N GLU A 11 -6.54 2.29 8.68
CA GLU A 11 -7.80 2.81 8.16
C GLU A 11 -8.38 1.89 7.09
N LEU A 12 -7.53 1.35 6.21
CA LEU A 12 -7.97 0.40 5.20
C LEU A 12 -8.55 -0.87 5.82
N VAL A 13 -7.93 -1.37 6.88
CA VAL A 13 -8.42 -2.56 7.59
C VAL A 13 -9.78 -2.27 8.21
N ILE A 14 -9.96 -1.08 8.79
CA ILE A 14 -11.24 -0.67 9.37
C ILE A 14 -12.31 -0.60 8.28
N GLU A 15 -12.02 0.04 7.16
CA GLU A 15 -12.99 0.18 6.07
C GLU A 15 -13.30 -1.15 5.40
N ALA A 16 -12.40 -2.13 5.47
CA ALA A 16 -12.62 -3.47 4.91
C ALA A 16 -13.78 -4.20 5.60
N LYS A 17 -14.15 -3.78 6.80
CA LYS A 17 -15.25 -4.38 7.56
C LYS A 17 -16.61 -3.84 7.18
N ASP A 18 -16.64 -2.71 6.48
CA ASP A 18 -17.87 -2.03 6.08
C ASP A 18 -18.17 -2.29 4.61
N ASP A 19 -19.43 -2.02 4.22
CA ASP A 19 -19.86 -2.23 2.84
C ASP A 19 -19.70 -0.98 1.98
N ASN A 20 -18.98 0.03 2.45
CA ASN A 20 -18.78 1.27 1.70
C ASN A 20 -17.59 1.13 0.76
N ALA A 21 -17.88 0.77 -0.49
CA ALA A 21 -16.84 0.54 -1.50
C ALA A 21 -16.02 1.80 -1.80
N ASP A 22 -16.67 2.97 -1.79
CA ASP A 22 -15.97 4.22 -2.10
C ASP A 22 -14.96 4.58 -1.02
N LEU A 23 -15.34 4.45 0.25
CA LEU A 23 -14.41 4.69 1.36
C LEU A 23 -13.24 3.71 1.32
N PHE A 24 -13.53 2.44 1.07
CA PHE A 24 -12.48 1.43 0.99
C PHE A 24 -11.48 1.75 -0.13
N LYS A 25 -12.00 2.09 -1.31
CA LYS A 25 -11.13 2.41 -2.46
C LYS A 25 -10.30 3.67 -2.22
N ASN A 26 -10.87 4.67 -1.56
CA ASN A 26 -10.13 5.89 -1.25
C ASN A 26 -8.99 5.62 -0.26
N GLU A 27 -9.25 4.81 0.77
CA GLU A 27 -8.19 4.44 1.71
C GLU A 27 -7.12 3.59 1.05
N ALA A 28 -7.51 2.70 0.15
CA ALA A 28 -6.56 1.90 -0.61
C ALA A 28 -5.68 2.78 -1.50
N ALA A 29 -6.28 3.80 -2.13
CA ALA A 29 -5.54 4.74 -2.97
C ALA A 29 -4.55 5.56 -2.14
N ASP A 30 -4.99 6.05 -0.98
CA ASP A 30 -4.12 6.81 -0.08
C ASP A 30 -2.94 5.97 0.40
N LEU A 31 -3.20 4.72 0.77
CA LEU A 31 -2.15 3.81 1.20
C LEU A 31 -1.13 3.59 0.08
N LEU A 32 -1.61 3.30 -1.11
CA LEU A 32 -0.73 3.07 -2.25
C LEU A 32 0.10 4.32 -2.55
N PHE A 33 -0.53 5.49 -2.54
CA PHE A 33 0.16 6.76 -2.80
C PHE A 33 1.31 6.96 -1.81
N HIS A 34 1.06 6.84 -0.52
CA HIS A 34 2.09 7.06 0.49
C HIS A 34 3.12 5.94 0.50
N TYR A 35 2.72 4.71 0.18
CA TYR A 35 3.64 3.60 0.02
C TYR A 35 4.66 3.88 -1.09
N LEU A 36 4.19 4.39 -2.23
CA LEU A 36 5.07 4.71 -3.35
C LEU A 36 6.04 5.85 -2.99
N ILE A 37 5.55 6.85 -2.25
CA ILE A 37 6.42 7.93 -1.77
C ILE A 37 7.49 7.39 -0.84
N LEU A 38 7.11 6.48 0.06
CA LEU A 38 8.07 5.88 0.99
C LEU A 38 9.14 5.08 0.25
N LEU A 39 8.76 4.31 -0.76
CA LEU A 39 9.73 3.58 -1.59
C LEU A 39 10.72 4.55 -2.24
N GLN A 40 10.20 5.64 -2.81
CA GLN A 40 11.05 6.64 -3.46
C GLN A 40 12.01 7.27 -2.46
N ALA A 41 11.53 7.57 -1.25
CA ALA A 41 12.37 8.15 -0.20
C ALA A 41 13.50 7.20 0.22
N LYS A 42 13.29 5.90 0.11
CA LYS A 42 14.31 4.89 0.41
C LYS A 42 15.19 4.56 -0.81
N GLY A 43 14.91 5.17 -1.95
CA GLY A 43 15.69 4.94 -3.17
C GLY A 43 15.26 3.72 -3.96
N PHE A 44 14.05 3.23 -3.75
CA PHE A 44 13.54 2.06 -4.46
C PHE A 44 12.36 2.41 -5.35
N ARG A 45 12.09 1.54 -6.29
CA ARG A 45 10.95 1.63 -7.21
C ARG A 45 9.98 0.51 -6.93
N LEU A 46 8.75 0.69 -7.35
CA LEU A 46 7.74 -0.37 -7.22
C LEU A 46 8.20 -1.64 -7.93
N ASP A 47 8.89 -1.51 -9.07
CA ASP A 47 9.41 -2.66 -9.82
C ASP A 47 10.33 -3.53 -8.96
N ASP A 48 11.10 -2.94 -8.05
CA ASP A 48 11.96 -3.71 -7.15
C ASP A 48 11.14 -4.64 -6.26
N ILE A 49 10.00 -4.16 -5.80
CA ILE A 49 9.11 -4.95 -4.94
C ILE A 49 8.37 -6.01 -5.74
N ILE A 50 7.92 -5.64 -6.94
CA ILE A 50 7.27 -6.58 -7.86
C ILE A 50 8.20 -7.74 -8.17
N GLU A 51 9.49 -7.46 -8.38
CA GLU A 51 10.49 -8.50 -8.66
C GLU A 51 10.59 -9.51 -7.50
N ILE A 52 10.56 -9.04 -6.27
CA ILE A 52 10.56 -9.93 -5.10
C ILE A 52 9.32 -10.83 -5.10
N LEU A 53 8.17 -10.26 -5.41
CA LEU A 53 6.93 -11.03 -5.47
C LEU A 53 7.01 -12.12 -6.55
N LYS A 54 7.57 -11.78 -7.71
CA LYS A 54 7.75 -12.75 -8.79
C LYS A 54 8.66 -13.90 -8.34
N GLN A 55 9.75 -13.60 -7.64
CA GLN A 55 10.66 -14.61 -7.15
C GLN A 55 9.99 -15.54 -6.14
N ARG A 56 9.15 -14.98 -5.26
CA ARG A 56 8.45 -15.79 -4.25
C ARG A 56 7.40 -16.72 -4.83
N HIS A 57 6.81 -16.35 -5.96
CA HIS A 57 5.75 -17.11 -6.61
C HIS A 57 6.25 -17.88 -7.83
N LYS A 58 7.54 -17.99 -7.99
CA LYS A 58 8.15 -18.75 -9.08
C LYS A 58 8.07 -20.24 -8.76
N ASN A 59 7.58 -21.00 -9.73
CA ASN A 59 7.50 -22.45 -9.63
C ASN A 59 8.74 -23.12 -10.19
#